data_7916c2b6c56dacab3fed3039e58c6d87
#
_entry.id   7916c2b6c56dacab3fed3039e58c6d87
#
_cell.length_a   1.000
_cell.length_b   1.000
_cell.length_c   1.000
_cell.angle_alpha   90.00
_cell.angle_beta   90.00
_cell.angle_gamma   90.00
#
_symmetry.space_group_name_H-M   'P 1'
#
loop_
_entity.id
_entity.type
_entity.pdbx_description
1 polymer ?
#
loop_
_entity_poly.entity_id
_entity_poly.type
_entity_poly.pdbx_seq_one_letter_code
_entity_poly.pdbx_strand_id
1 'polypeptide(L)'
;MPLSYSYLSSHCFCIFSGNRNNFDFGVFFTMRTQRKPVRALDKLDRRILDLLQKDGRLSMKELSEAVGLTITPCIERVKRLEREGFILGYYARLNPAMLGASLLVFVEISLGSKAGNMFEQFRREVLRIPEVLECHLVSGDFDYLIKARIREMSEYRRLLGDILLQLPGAVQSKSYIVMEEIKETLAIDVTEEGG
;
A
#
# COMPACT_ATOMS: atom_id res chain seq x y z
N MET A 1 -21.53 11.79 9.89
CA MET A 1 -20.62 12.79 9.28
C MET A 1 -19.59 12.02 8.49
N PRO A 2 -19.53 12.13 7.17
CA PRO A 2 -18.55 11.42 6.36
C PRO A 2 -17.19 12.13 6.45
N LEU A 3 -16.15 11.39 6.84
CA LEU A 3 -14.76 11.83 6.77
C LEU A 3 -14.37 11.94 5.31
N SER A 4 -14.18 13.15 4.83
CA SER A 4 -13.69 13.43 3.48
C SER A 4 -12.19 13.10 3.40
N TYR A 5 -11.87 11.98 2.77
CA TYR A 5 -10.50 11.69 2.32
C TYR A 5 -10.19 12.55 1.10
N SER A 6 -9.49 13.66 1.30
CA SER A 6 -8.87 14.39 0.19
C SER A 6 -7.56 13.71 -0.19
N TYR A 7 -7.63 12.76 -1.12
CA TYR A 7 -6.45 12.24 -1.79
C TYR A 7 -5.95 13.27 -2.81
N LEU A 8 -4.80 13.86 -2.54
CA LEU A 8 -4.07 14.70 -3.49
C LEU A 8 -3.64 13.85 -4.69
N SER A 9 -4.22 14.15 -5.84
CA SER A 9 -3.91 13.61 -7.14
C SER A 9 -2.45 13.88 -7.51
N SER A 10 -1.59 12.86 -7.45
CA SER A 10 -0.26 12.89 -8.06
C SER A 10 -0.39 12.39 -9.49
N HIS A 11 -0.31 13.26 -10.48
CA HIS A 11 -0.27 12.89 -11.89
C HIS A 11 1.05 12.18 -12.20
N CYS A 12 1.00 10.89 -12.44
CA CYS A 12 2.10 10.11 -12.97
C CYS A 12 2.01 10.15 -14.50
N PHE A 13 2.86 10.93 -15.15
CA PHE A 13 2.98 11.00 -16.61
C PHE A 13 4.06 10.00 -17.03
N CYS A 14 3.68 8.87 -17.62
CA CYS A 14 4.60 7.96 -18.30
C CYS A 14 4.72 8.39 -19.77
N ILE A 15 5.86 8.95 -20.15
CA ILE A 15 6.18 9.20 -21.56
C ILE A 15 6.86 7.95 -22.11
N PHE A 16 6.16 7.20 -22.95
CA PHE A 16 6.74 6.11 -23.75
C PHE A 16 7.32 6.69 -25.05
N SER A 17 8.64 6.71 -25.18
CA SER A 17 9.33 6.87 -26.46
C SER A 17 9.98 5.53 -26.80
N GLY A 18 9.42 4.77 -27.71
CA GLY A 18 9.92 3.49 -28.12
C GLY A 18 10.22 3.44 -29.62
N ASN A 19 11.49 3.26 -29.97
CA ASN A 19 11.93 2.87 -31.32
C ASN A 19 12.16 1.35 -31.33
N ARG A 20 11.63 0.69 -32.40
CA ARG A 20 11.61 -0.77 -32.55
C ARG A 20 12.99 -1.35 -32.89
N ASN A 21 13.94 -1.51 -32.08
CA ASN A 21 15.09 -2.39 -32.35
C ASN A 21 16.21 -2.36 -31.28
N ASN A 22 15.94 -1.96 -30.04
CA ASN A 22 16.92 -2.21 -28.96
C ASN A 22 16.18 -2.22 -27.61
N PHE A 23 16.24 -3.38 -26.95
CA PHE A 23 15.77 -3.50 -25.55
C PHE A 23 16.86 -2.88 -24.65
N ASP A 24 16.81 -1.57 -24.50
CA ASP A 24 17.58 -0.89 -23.47
C ASP A 24 16.67 -0.63 -22.27
N PHE A 25 16.91 -1.35 -21.19
CA PHE A 25 16.18 -1.26 -19.94
C PHE A 25 16.60 0.02 -19.19
N GLY A 26 16.34 1.16 -19.80
CA GLY A 26 16.51 2.47 -19.20
C GLY A 26 15.18 3.04 -18.75
N VAL A 27 14.48 2.36 -17.84
CA VAL A 27 13.31 2.99 -17.19
C VAL A 27 13.84 3.99 -16.17
N PHE A 28 14.12 5.21 -16.60
CA PHE A 28 14.28 6.34 -15.69
C PHE A 28 12.92 6.64 -15.05
N PHE A 29 12.65 5.97 -13.95
CA PHE A 29 11.50 6.24 -13.09
C PHE A 29 11.79 7.52 -12.29
N THR A 30 11.69 8.66 -12.94
CA THR A 30 11.74 9.94 -12.23
C THR A 30 10.41 10.16 -11.51
N MET A 31 10.25 9.53 -10.34
CA MET A 31 9.27 9.98 -9.36
C MET A 31 9.69 11.37 -8.87
N ARG A 32 9.29 12.40 -9.60
CA ARG A 32 9.39 13.77 -9.12
C ARG A 32 8.19 14.06 -8.21
N THR A 33 8.14 13.35 -7.08
CA THR A 33 7.37 13.84 -5.95
C THR A 33 8.07 15.11 -5.48
N GLN A 34 7.42 16.26 -5.62
CA GLN A 34 7.81 17.47 -4.89
C GLN A 34 7.53 17.20 -3.39
N ARG A 35 8.38 16.39 -2.75
CA ARG A 35 8.38 16.29 -1.31
C ARG A 35 8.92 17.61 -0.80
N LYS A 36 8.12 18.36 -0.03
CA LYS A 36 8.66 19.39 0.88
C LYS A 36 9.85 18.75 1.60
N PRO A 37 10.94 19.48 1.84
CA PRO A 37 12.07 18.94 2.56
C PRO A 37 11.56 18.45 3.92
N VAL A 38 11.45 17.13 4.02
CA VAL A 38 11.04 16.47 5.27
C VAL A 38 12.26 16.56 6.18
N ARG A 39 12.06 17.08 7.39
CA ARG A 39 13.12 17.10 8.40
C ARG A 39 13.61 15.68 8.65
N ALA A 40 14.91 15.46 8.63
CA ALA A 40 15.49 14.16 8.92
C ALA A 40 15.03 13.66 10.29
N LEU A 41 14.71 12.37 10.36
CA LEU A 41 14.35 11.71 11.61
C LEU A 41 15.56 11.65 12.54
N ASP A 42 15.41 12.15 13.77
CA ASP A 42 16.41 11.95 14.80
C ASP A 42 16.22 10.58 15.53
N LYS A 43 17.15 10.21 16.40
CA LYS A 43 17.12 8.94 17.14
C LYS A 43 15.83 8.78 17.97
N LEU A 44 15.31 9.85 18.55
CA LEU A 44 14.08 9.82 19.34
C LEU A 44 12.85 9.62 18.46
N ASP A 45 12.82 10.27 17.28
CA ASP A 45 11.75 10.07 16.31
C ASP A 45 11.68 8.62 15.84
N ARG A 46 12.84 8.04 15.51
CA ARG A 46 12.93 6.60 15.12
C ARG A 46 12.46 5.70 16.24
N ARG A 47 12.83 5.99 17.48
CA ARG A 47 12.39 5.22 18.65
C ARG A 47 10.90 5.32 18.88
N ILE A 48 10.30 6.51 18.69
CA ILE A 48 8.85 6.71 18.75
C ILE A 48 8.15 5.86 17.69
N LEU A 49 8.63 5.92 16.44
CA LEU A 49 8.06 5.13 15.33
C LEU A 49 8.18 3.62 15.59
N ASP A 50 9.33 3.16 16.07
CA ASP A 50 9.54 1.74 16.41
C ASP A 50 8.58 1.24 17.48
N LEU A 51 8.33 2.03 18.51
CA LEU A 51 7.40 1.67 19.58
C LEU A 51 5.95 1.69 19.08
N LEU A 52 5.55 2.73 18.34
CA LEU A 52 4.17 2.87 17.87
C LEU A 52 3.78 1.85 16.80
N GLN A 53 4.72 1.39 15.97
CA GLN A 53 4.40 0.30 15.02
C GLN A 53 4.27 -1.07 15.68
N LYS A 54 4.85 -1.25 16.89
CA LYS A 54 4.70 -2.47 17.71
C LYS A 54 3.42 -2.44 18.52
N ASP A 55 3.11 -1.29 19.12
CA ASP A 55 1.88 -1.06 19.88
C ASP A 55 1.35 0.37 19.64
N GLY A 56 0.40 0.48 18.73
CA GLY A 56 -0.27 1.76 18.42
C GLY A 56 -1.24 2.24 19.52
N ARG A 57 -1.39 1.50 20.63
CA ARG A 57 -2.26 1.85 21.75
C ARG A 57 -1.53 2.45 22.93
N LEU A 58 -0.19 2.56 22.86
CA LEU A 58 0.60 3.20 23.92
C LEU A 58 0.02 4.57 24.24
N SER A 59 -0.21 4.85 25.52
CA SER A 59 -0.54 6.19 25.98
C SER A 59 0.66 7.13 25.79
N MET A 60 0.40 8.43 25.66
CA MET A 60 1.48 9.41 25.56
C MET A 60 2.41 9.41 26.78
N LYS A 61 1.90 9.02 27.94
CA LYS A 61 2.70 8.85 29.16
C LYS A 61 3.68 7.68 29.00
N GLU A 62 3.18 6.49 28.68
CA GLU A 62 4.02 5.30 28.47
C GLU A 62 5.06 5.53 27.37
N LEU A 63 4.64 6.13 26.24
CA LEU A 63 5.53 6.44 25.15
C LEU A 63 6.63 7.42 25.57
N SER A 64 6.29 8.49 26.30
CA SER A 64 7.27 9.49 26.78
C SER A 64 8.28 8.88 27.74
N GLU A 65 7.85 8.03 28.66
CA GLU A 65 8.72 7.28 29.58
C GLU A 65 9.67 6.35 28.82
N ALA A 66 9.15 5.62 27.81
CA ALA A 66 9.93 4.67 27.01
C ALA A 66 11.01 5.34 26.13
N VAL A 67 10.81 6.60 25.74
CA VAL A 67 11.79 7.37 24.93
C VAL A 67 12.63 8.36 25.76
N GLY A 68 12.40 8.46 27.08
CA GLY A 68 13.14 9.35 27.97
C GLY A 68 12.79 10.84 27.77
N LEU A 69 11.55 11.15 27.46
CA LEU A 69 11.04 12.51 27.28
C LEU A 69 9.98 12.84 28.33
N THR A 70 9.72 14.14 28.54
CA THR A 70 8.49 14.57 29.18
C THR A 70 7.31 14.50 28.20
N ILE A 71 6.08 14.47 28.72
CA ILE A 71 4.85 14.21 27.91
C ILE A 71 4.70 15.25 26.79
N THR A 72 4.87 16.55 27.08
CA THR A 72 4.63 17.61 26.10
C THR A 72 5.51 17.50 24.85
N PRO A 73 6.84 17.42 24.92
CA PRO A 73 7.70 17.26 23.74
C PRO A 73 7.48 15.91 23.03
N CYS A 74 7.05 14.87 23.75
CA CYS A 74 6.67 13.60 23.11
C CYS A 74 5.42 13.78 22.23
N ILE A 75 4.37 14.42 22.74
CA ILE A 75 3.16 14.73 21.98
C ILE A 75 3.47 15.60 20.74
N GLU A 76 4.33 16.60 20.88
CA GLU A 76 4.70 17.49 19.76
C GLU A 76 5.43 16.71 18.65
N ARG A 77 6.32 15.77 19.02
CA ARG A 77 7.00 14.90 18.06
C ARG A 77 6.01 13.99 17.33
N VAL A 78 5.12 13.30 18.06
CA VAL A 78 4.11 12.43 17.45
C VAL A 78 3.24 13.21 16.47
N LYS A 79 2.68 14.36 16.89
CA LYS A 79 1.89 15.23 16.00
C LYS A 79 2.67 15.70 14.77
N ARG A 80 3.96 15.92 14.89
CA ARG A 80 4.80 16.26 13.75
C ARG A 80 4.94 15.08 12.80
N LEU A 81 5.23 13.87 13.33
CA LEU A 81 5.38 12.66 12.53
C LEU A 81 4.09 12.30 11.77
N GLU A 82 2.94 12.52 12.38
CA GLU A 82 1.62 12.41 11.74
C GLU A 82 1.44 13.45 10.62
N ARG A 83 1.68 14.73 10.93
CA ARG A 83 1.52 15.83 9.97
C ARG A 83 2.48 15.72 8.79
N GLU A 84 3.68 15.22 9.00
CA GLU A 84 4.71 15.03 7.96
C GLU A 84 4.51 13.72 7.19
N GLY A 85 3.55 12.86 7.60
CA GLY A 85 3.17 11.63 6.90
C GLY A 85 4.10 10.44 7.17
N PHE A 86 4.91 10.48 8.22
CA PHE A 86 5.63 9.29 8.69
C PHE A 86 4.68 8.28 9.34
N ILE A 87 3.66 8.77 10.05
CA ILE A 87 2.57 7.97 10.58
C ILE A 87 1.34 8.23 9.71
N LEU A 88 0.87 7.20 9.01
CA LEU A 88 -0.30 7.29 8.12
C LEU A 88 -1.61 7.07 8.86
N GLY A 89 -1.57 6.43 10.04
CA GLY A 89 -2.73 6.14 10.86
C GLY A 89 -2.47 5.01 11.84
N TYR A 90 -3.49 4.73 12.67
CA TYR A 90 -3.49 3.66 13.66
C TYR A 90 -4.65 2.73 13.36
N TYR A 91 -4.35 1.45 13.14
CA TYR A 91 -5.35 0.47 12.72
C TYR A 91 -5.32 -0.77 13.61
N ALA A 92 -6.48 -1.30 13.93
CA ALA A 92 -6.57 -2.60 14.57
C ALA A 92 -6.25 -3.70 13.54
N ARG A 93 -5.32 -4.60 13.87
CA ARG A 93 -5.10 -5.82 13.10
C ARG A 93 -6.18 -6.82 13.48
N LEU A 94 -7.05 -7.16 12.54
CA LEU A 94 -8.13 -8.12 12.74
C LEU A 94 -7.66 -9.53 12.38
N ASN A 95 -8.23 -10.54 13.05
CA ASN A 95 -8.00 -11.94 12.69
C ASN A 95 -8.96 -12.34 11.56
N PRO A 96 -8.49 -12.55 10.33
CA PRO A 96 -9.35 -12.84 9.20
C PRO A 96 -10.08 -14.19 9.33
N ALA A 97 -9.46 -15.18 9.99
CA ALA A 97 -10.09 -16.48 10.20
C ALA A 97 -11.33 -16.36 11.10
N MET A 98 -11.26 -15.55 12.17
CA MET A 98 -12.38 -15.29 13.06
C MET A 98 -13.52 -14.50 12.40
N LEU A 99 -13.23 -13.80 11.33
CA LEU A 99 -14.21 -13.04 10.52
C LEU A 99 -14.70 -13.81 9.30
N GLY A 100 -14.27 -15.07 9.15
CA GLY A 100 -14.64 -15.91 8.02
C GLY A 100 -13.95 -15.54 6.70
N ALA A 101 -12.96 -14.63 6.70
CA ALA A 101 -12.22 -14.19 5.51
C ALA A 101 -10.84 -14.88 5.45
N SER A 102 -10.82 -16.20 5.57
CA SER A 102 -9.59 -16.98 5.75
C SER A 102 -8.82 -17.23 4.46
N LEU A 103 -9.46 -17.15 3.29
CA LEU A 103 -8.82 -17.48 2.03
C LEU A 103 -8.10 -16.26 1.46
N LEU A 104 -6.78 -16.31 1.44
CA LEU A 104 -5.92 -15.29 0.84
C LEU A 104 -5.58 -15.69 -0.60
N VAL A 105 -5.76 -14.74 -1.53
CA VAL A 105 -5.51 -14.95 -2.97
C VAL A 105 -4.67 -13.81 -3.51
N PHE A 106 -3.66 -14.15 -4.32
CA PHE A 106 -2.98 -13.19 -5.19
C PHE A 106 -3.44 -13.38 -6.62
N VAL A 107 -3.69 -12.26 -7.33
CA VAL A 107 -4.14 -12.27 -8.72
C VAL A 107 -3.23 -11.37 -9.54
N GLU A 108 -2.60 -11.93 -10.57
CA GLU A 108 -1.92 -11.21 -11.62
C GLU A 108 -2.94 -10.79 -12.68
N ILE A 109 -2.87 -9.55 -13.13
CA ILE A 109 -3.71 -9.03 -14.21
C ILE A 109 -2.82 -8.46 -15.32
N SER A 110 -3.07 -8.88 -16.56
CA SER A 110 -2.46 -8.27 -17.74
C SER A 110 -3.51 -7.45 -18.51
N LEU A 111 -3.11 -6.26 -18.95
CA LEU A 111 -3.95 -5.38 -19.78
C LEU A 111 -3.66 -5.60 -21.26
N GLY A 112 -4.72 -5.67 -22.08
CA GLY A 112 -4.60 -5.83 -23.54
C GLY A 112 -4.11 -4.59 -24.26
N SER A 113 -4.26 -3.41 -23.64
CA SER A 113 -3.76 -2.14 -24.16
C SER A 113 -3.23 -1.29 -23.02
N LYS A 114 -2.08 -0.68 -23.25
CA LYS A 114 -1.45 0.28 -22.32
C LYS A 114 -1.65 1.72 -22.77
N ALA A 115 -2.53 1.94 -23.77
CA ALA A 115 -2.78 3.25 -24.36
C ALA A 115 -3.93 3.99 -23.66
N GLY A 116 -3.87 5.31 -23.67
CA GLY A 116 -4.92 6.20 -23.19
C GLY A 116 -5.05 6.23 -21.66
N ASN A 117 -6.29 6.33 -21.17
CA ASN A 117 -6.62 6.44 -19.75
C ASN A 117 -6.90 5.09 -19.08
N MET A 118 -6.48 3.97 -19.68
CA MET A 118 -6.77 2.61 -19.21
C MET A 118 -6.31 2.39 -17.76
N PHE A 119 -5.10 2.80 -17.43
CA PHE A 119 -4.57 2.70 -16.06
C PHE A 119 -5.41 3.47 -15.03
N GLU A 120 -5.90 4.67 -15.40
CA GLU A 120 -6.74 5.48 -14.52
C GLU A 120 -8.14 4.87 -14.35
N GLN A 121 -8.69 4.30 -15.41
CA GLN A 121 -9.97 3.60 -15.35
C GLN A 121 -9.85 2.35 -14.48
N PHE A 122 -8.82 1.52 -14.70
CA PHE A 122 -8.52 0.35 -13.88
C PHE A 122 -8.38 0.73 -12.39
N ARG A 123 -7.57 1.75 -12.07
CA ARG A 123 -7.39 2.25 -10.71
C ARG A 123 -8.71 2.62 -10.05
N ARG A 124 -9.58 3.32 -10.76
CA ARG A 124 -10.89 3.75 -10.23
C ARG A 124 -11.77 2.57 -9.89
N GLU A 125 -11.81 1.57 -10.75
CA GLU A 125 -12.68 0.42 -10.56
C GLU A 125 -12.15 -0.53 -9.48
N VAL A 126 -10.86 -0.81 -9.44
CA VAL A 126 -10.27 -1.70 -8.41
C VAL A 126 -10.47 -1.18 -6.99
N LEU A 127 -10.47 0.15 -6.80
CA LEU A 127 -10.73 0.78 -5.50
C LEU A 127 -12.15 0.57 -4.97
N ARG A 128 -13.09 0.12 -5.81
CA ARG A 128 -14.47 -0.16 -5.44
C ARG A 128 -14.71 -1.60 -5.00
N ILE A 129 -13.73 -2.46 -5.14
CA ILE A 129 -13.84 -3.87 -4.81
C ILE A 129 -13.40 -4.08 -3.36
N PRO A 130 -14.34 -4.32 -2.42
CA PRO A 130 -14.01 -4.38 -1.00
C PRO A 130 -13.16 -5.58 -0.60
N GLU A 131 -13.19 -6.66 -1.36
CA GLU A 131 -12.38 -7.85 -1.15
C GLU A 131 -10.90 -7.62 -1.51
N VAL A 132 -10.60 -6.59 -2.32
CA VAL A 132 -9.23 -6.21 -2.68
C VAL A 132 -8.61 -5.42 -1.55
N LEU A 133 -7.55 -5.96 -0.96
CA LEU A 133 -6.81 -5.33 0.13
C LEU A 133 -5.64 -4.49 -0.39
N GLU A 134 -4.97 -4.97 -1.44
CA GLU A 134 -3.81 -4.31 -2.04
C GLU A 134 -3.86 -4.47 -3.55
N CYS A 135 -3.42 -3.45 -4.28
CA CYS A 135 -3.27 -3.48 -5.72
C CYS A 135 -2.02 -2.69 -6.12
N HIS A 136 -1.09 -3.35 -6.78
CA HIS A 136 0.20 -2.80 -7.16
C HIS A 136 0.37 -2.84 -8.67
N LEU A 137 0.73 -1.72 -9.30
CA LEU A 137 1.27 -1.70 -10.65
C LEU A 137 2.71 -2.18 -10.57
N VAL A 138 3.05 -3.20 -11.31
CA VAL A 138 4.36 -3.85 -11.26
C VAL A 138 5.06 -3.80 -12.62
N SER A 139 6.38 -3.94 -12.62
CA SER A 139 7.17 -4.15 -13.82
C SER A 139 7.40 -5.65 -14.00
N GLY A 140 7.16 -6.18 -15.20
CA GLY A 140 7.34 -7.62 -15.49
C GLY A 140 6.36 -8.12 -16.53
N ASP A 141 6.03 -9.41 -16.45
CA ASP A 141 5.22 -10.10 -17.44
C ASP A 141 3.72 -9.77 -17.36
N PHE A 142 3.28 -9.20 -16.26
CA PHE A 142 1.91 -8.74 -16.04
C PHE A 142 1.91 -7.29 -15.51
N ASP A 143 0.75 -6.64 -15.49
CA ASP A 143 0.66 -5.22 -15.17
C ASP A 143 0.28 -4.96 -13.70
N TYR A 144 -0.60 -5.76 -13.13
CA TYR A 144 -1.07 -5.57 -11.75
C TYR A 144 -1.01 -6.83 -10.93
N LEU A 145 -0.53 -6.68 -9.68
CA LEU A 145 -0.63 -7.69 -8.64
C LEU A 145 -1.68 -7.22 -7.62
N ILE A 146 -2.69 -8.06 -7.41
CA ILE A 146 -3.78 -7.82 -6.47
C ILE A 146 -3.68 -8.81 -5.33
N LYS A 147 -3.85 -8.34 -4.08
CA LYS A 147 -4.05 -9.16 -2.89
C LYS A 147 -5.51 -9.06 -2.46
N ALA A 148 -6.20 -10.17 -2.36
CA ALA A 148 -7.59 -10.22 -1.95
C ALA A 148 -7.83 -11.26 -0.86
N ARG A 149 -8.83 -11.01 0.00
CA ARG A 149 -9.32 -11.99 0.98
C ARG A 149 -10.79 -12.28 0.75
N ILE A 150 -11.14 -13.54 0.80
CA ILE A 150 -12.47 -14.05 0.57
C ILE A 150 -12.80 -15.14 1.61
N ARG A 151 -14.07 -15.49 1.72
CA ARG A 151 -14.55 -16.48 2.70
C ARG A 151 -14.38 -17.90 2.20
N GLU A 152 -14.74 -18.15 0.94
CA GLU A 152 -14.79 -19.48 0.37
C GLU A 152 -14.55 -19.48 -1.15
N MET A 153 -14.34 -20.67 -1.72
CA MET A 153 -14.07 -20.84 -3.15
C MET A 153 -15.22 -20.42 -4.06
N SER A 154 -16.46 -20.42 -3.59
CA SER A 154 -17.61 -19.92 -4.34
C SER A 154 -17.51 -18.39 -4.55
N GLU A 155 -17.08 -17.65 -3.53
CA GLU A 155 -16.82 -16.21 -3.61
C GLU A 155 -15.63 -15.91 -4.53
N TYR A 156 -14.64 -16.79 -4.60
CA TYR A 156 -13.51 -16.63 -5.51
C TYR A 156 -13.95 -16.54 -6.97
N ARG A 157 -14.88 -17.39 -7.39
CA ARG A 157 -15.41 -17.35 -8.77
C ARG A 157 -16.11 -16.04 -9.07
N ARG A 158 -16.87 -15.52 -8.09
CA ARG A 158 -17.53 -14.21 -8.20
C ARG A 158 -16.49 -13.09 -8.30
N LEU A 159 -15.53 -13.06 -7.39
CA LEU A 159 -14.46 -12.06 -7.40
C LEU A 159 -13.69 -12.06 -8.72
N LEU A 160 -13.33 -13.22 -9.24
CA LEU A 160 -12.61 -13.33 -10.50
C LEU A 160 -13.45 -12.81 -11.68
N GLY A 161 -14.76 -13.13 -11.71
CA GLY A 161 -15.70 -12.61 -12.70
C GLY A 161 -15.83 -11.10 -12.60
N ASP A 162 -15.98 -10.56 -11.39
CA ASP A 162 -16.09 -9.12 -11.16
C ASP A 162 -14.80 -8.38 -11.55
N ILE A 163 -13.62 -8.96 -11.25
CA ILE A 163 -12.34 -8.39 -11.67
C ILE A 163 -12.24 -8.37 -13.20
N LEU A 164 -12.51 -9.50 -13.87
CA LEU A 164 -12.37 -9.59 -15.31
C LEU A 164 -13.43 -8.78 -16.08
N LEU A 165 -14.64 -8.71 -15.55
CA LEU A 165 -15.75 -8.02 -16.20
C LEU A 165 -15.80 -6.52 -15.90
N GLN A 166 -15.34 -6.12 -14.74
CA GLN A 166 -15.43 -4.71 -14.29
C GLN A 166 -14.13 -3.93 -14.46
N LEU A 167 -12.98 -4.60 -14.44
CA LEU A 167 -11.71 -3.91 -14.59
C LEU A 167 -11.41 -3.64 -16.07
N PRO A 168 -11.33 -2.36 -16.47
CA PRO A 168 -11.11 -1.97 -17.84
C PRO A 168 -9.80 -2.50 -18.40
N GLY A 169 -9.88 -3.12 -19.59
CA GLY A 169 -8.69 -3.59 -20.32
C GLY A 169 -8.07 -4.88 -19.81
N ALA A 170 -8.58 -5.49 -18.75
CA ALA A 170 -8.09 -6.79 -18.29
C ALA A 170 -8.38 -7.88 -19.35
N VAL A 171 -7.31 -8.52 -19.84
CA VAL A 171 -7.42 -9.56 -20.88
C VAL A 171 -6.97 -10.92 -20.39
N GLN A 172 -6.13 -10.95 -19.36
CA GLN A 172 -5.63 -12.18 -18.77
C GLN A 172 -5.51 -12.00 -17.26
N SER A 173 -5.85 -13.05 -16.53
CA SER A 173 -5.60 -13.16 -15.09
C SER A 173 -5.01 -14.52 -14.75
N LYS A 174 -4.14 -14.52 -13.73
CA LYS A 174 -3.59 -15.73 -13.13
C LYS A 174 -3.67 -15.60 -11.62
N SER A 175 -4.21 -16.61 -10.96
CA SER A 175 -4.49 -16.54 -9.53
C SER A 175 -3.71 -17.59 -8.77
N TYR A 176 -3.29 -17.19 -7.56
CA TYR A 176 -2.55 -18.03 -6.62
C TYR A 176 -3.31 -18.03 -5.30
N ILE A 177 -3.78 -19.20 -4.90
CA ILE A 177 -4.38 -19.40 -3.58
C ILE A 177 -3.25 -19.68 -2.61
N VAL A 178 -3.18 -18.89 -1.53
CA VAL A 178 -2.16 -19.07 -0.51
C VAL A 178 -2.48 -20.30 0.34
N MET A 179 -1.55 -21.24 0.36
CA MET A 179 -1.67 -22.47 1.14
C MET A 179 -1.34 -22.26 2.62
N GLU A 180 -0.38 -21.37 2.89
CA GLU A 180 0.07 -21.04 4.23
C GLU A 180 0.62 -19.59 4.27
N GLU A 181 0.23 -18.84 5.29
CA GLU A 181 0.77 -17.48 5.54
C GLU A 181 1.92 -17.59 6.56
N ILE A 182 3.16 -17.69 6.09
CA ILE A 182 4.35 -17.86 6.93
C ILE A 182 4.68 -16.58 7.69
N LYS A 183 4.55 -15.42 7.05
CA LYS A 183 4.83 -14.12 7.67
C LYS A 183 3.96 -13.02 7.06
N GLU A 184 3.28 -12.28 7.91
CA GLU A 184 2.58 -11.06 7.54
C GLU A 184 2.90 -9.96 8.56
N THR A 185 3.50 -8.87 8.12
CA THR A 185 3.79 -7.71 8.95
C THR A 185 3.78 -6.45 8.11
N LEU A 186 3.33 -5.34 8.72
CA LEU A 186 3.46 -3.99 8.17
C LEU A 186 4.62 -3.22 8.81
N ALA A 187 5.33 -3.84 9.76
CA ALA A 187 6.44 -3.20 10.45
C ALA A 187 7.63 -3.01 9.51
N ILE A 188 8.11 -1.77 9.45
CA ILE A 188 9.30 -1.37 8.69
C ILE A 188 10.44 -1.18 9.67
N ASP A 189 11.64 -1.65 9.35
CA ASP A 189 12.81 -1.34 10.16
C ASP A 189 13.14 0.15 10.03
N VAL A 190 13.05 0.83 11.17
CA VAL A 190 13.32 2.27 11.27
C VAL A 190 14.60 2.56 12.07
N THR A 191 15.31 1.51 12.53
CA THR A 191 16.48 1.65 13.41
C THR A 191 17.73 2.00 12.64
N GLU A 192 17.87 1.59 11.39
CA GLU A 192 19.03 1.91 10.57
C GLU A 192 18.93 3.35 10.03
N GLU A 193 20.02 4.11 10.20
CA GLU A 193 20.23 5.33 9.45
C GLU A 193 20.46 4.90 8.01
N GLY A 194 19.49 5.18 7.13
CA GLY A 194 19.66 4.94 5.71
C GLY A 194 20.96 5.58 5.25
N GLY A 195 21.90 4.73 4.83
CA GLY A 195 23.18 5.11 4.25
C GLY A 195 23.03 5.84 2.92
#